data_501d4a067f046844af35d179ec43f3d6
#
_entry.id   501d4a067f046844af35d179ec43f3d6
#
_cell.length_a   1.000
_cell.length_b   1.000
_cell.length_c   1.000
_cell.angle_alpha   90.00
_cell.angle_beta   90.00
_cell.angle_gamma   90.00
#
_symmetry.space_group_name_H-M   'P 1'
#
loop_
_entity.id
_entity.type
_entity.pdbx_description
1 polymer ?
#
loop_
_entity_poly.entity_id
_entity_poly.type
_entity_poly.pdbx_seq_one_letter_code
_entity_poly.pdbx_strand_id
1 'polypeptide(L)'
;TTARKRDTLEWEGELVVTLLSTHEDVNLYCNKVIVDSWNNIKKYADVRNSFFIFDEQRVIGSGTWVKAFLKIAKSNEWILLSATPGDTWQDYIPVFIANGFYKNRSEFIREHVIYSRFSKFPKIDRYINTGRLIRLRNSILVNMDFKRQTVSHHEDIYVKYDISEYKMAGKNRWNPYKQEPIINAAELCYVCLLY
;
A
#
# COMPACT_ATOMS: atom_id res chain seq x y z
N THR A 1 0.07 -10.94 2.49
CA THR A 1 1.44 -10.39 2.47
C THR A 1 1.94 -10.15 1.04
N THR A 2 3.14 -9.62 0.88
CA THR A 2 3.82 -9.50 -0.43
C THR A 2 4.28 -10.88 -0.92
N ALA A 3 4.47 -11.03 -2.25
CA ALA A 3 4.98 -12.28 -2.81
C ALA A 3 6.36 -12.63 -2.23
N ARG A 4 7.24 -11.64 -2.08
CA ARG A 4 8.57 -11.82 -1.50
C ARG A 4 8.52 -12.39 -0.08
N LYS A 5 7.75 -11.77 0.83
CA LYS A 5 7.64 -12.25 2.22
C LYS A 5 7.06 -13.67 2.32
N ARG A 6 6.12 -14.02 1.43
CA ARG A 6 5.62 -15.39 1.33
C ARG A 6 6.74 -16.35 0.92
N ASP A 7 7.49 -16.01 -0.13
CA ASP A 7 8.52 -16.88 -0.70
C ASP A 7 9.76 -17.03 0.21
N THR A 8 10.01 -16.06 1.08
CA THR A 8 11.09 -16.10 2.10
C THR A 8 10.65 -16.69 3.44
N LEU A 9 9.40 -17.11 3.58
CA LEU A 9 8.83 -17.72 4.80
C LEU A 9 8.97 -16.81 6.05
N GLU A 10 8.95 -15.47 5.86
CA GLU A 10 9.11 -14.52 6.96
C GLU A 10 8.02 -14.67 8.02
N TRP A 11 6.76 -14.84 7.59
CA TRP A 11 5.64 -15.02 8.51
C TRP A 11 5.68 -16.34 9.27
N GLU A 12 6.08 -17.42 8.61
CA GLU A 12 6.25 -18.73 9.24
C GLU A 12 7.36 -18.68 10.32
N GLY A 13 8.46 -17.95 10.03
CA GLY A 13 9.52 -17.73 11.00
C GLY A 13 9.05 -16.95 12.24
N GLU A 14 8.33 -15.85 12.05
CA GLU A 14 7.78 -15.04 13.14
C GLU A 14 6.74 -15.82 13.98
N LEU A 15 5.89 -16.61 13.34
CA LEU A 15 4.90 -17.43 14.02
C LEU A 15 5.57 -18.50 14.90
N VAL A 16 6.60 -19.18 14.40
CA VAL A 16 7.35 -20.18 15.17
C VAL A 16 7.98 -19.55 16.40
N VAL A 17 8.65 -18.40 16.26
CA VAL A 17 9.27 -17.67 17.38
C VAL A 17 8.22 -17.29 18.43
N THR A 18 7.08 -16.75 17.99
CA THR A 18 6.00 -16.32 18.89
C THR A 18 5.41 -17.51 19.64
N LEU A 19 5.10 -18.62 18.97
CA LEU A 19 4.53 -19.82 19.59
C LEU A 19 5.50 -20.49 20.57
N LEU A 20 6.80 -20.52 20.23
CA LEU A 20 7.83 -21.03 21.15
C LEU A 20 7.91 -20.18 22.43
N SER A 21 7.73 -18.86 22.32
CA SER A 21 7.74 -17.98 23.49
C SER A 21 6.54 -18.15 24.40
N THR A 22 5.41 -18.63 23.86
CA THR A 22 4.16 -18.88 24.62
C THR A 22 4.04 -20.32 25.12
N HIS A 23 5.00 -21.18 24.85
CA HIS A 23 4.97 -22.61 25.20
C HIS A 23 3.77 -23.39 24.57
N GLU A 24 3.21 -22.91 23.49
CA GLU A 24 2.14 -23.57 22.77
C GLU A 24 2.67 -24.60 21.74
N ASP A 25 1.81 -25.58 21.36
CA ASP A 25 2.19 -26.59 20.38
C ASP A 25 2.26 -25.99 18.98
N VAL A 26 3.48 -25.71 18.51
CA VAL A 26 3.79 -25.12 17.20
C VAL A 26 3.18 -25.93 16.05
N ASN A 27 3.20 -27.26 16.13
CA ASN A 27 2.68 -28.12 15.04
C ASN A 27 1.16 -27.99 14.89
N LEU A 28 0.44 -27.79 16.00
CA LEU A 28 -1.01 -27.65 15.98
C LEU A 28 -1.45 -26.36 15.29
N TYR A 29 -0.70 -25.26 15.49
CA TYR A 29 -1.06 -23.96 14.96
C TYR A 29 -0.53 -23.72 13.54
N CYS A 30 0.68 -24.12 13.23
CA CYS A 30 1.26 -23.94 11.90
C CYS A 30 0.46 -24.61 10.78
N ASN A 31 -0.16 -25.76 11.06
CA ASN A 31 -1.03 -26.46 10.09
C ASN A 31 -2.35 -25.73 9.78
N LYS A 32 -2.73 -24.70 10.57
CA LYS A 32 -3.96 -23.92 10.38
C LYS A 32 -3.70 -22.56 9.76
N VAL A 33 -2.44 -22.16 9.63
CA VAL A 33 -2.05 -20.86 9.07
C VAL A 33 -1.70 -21.03 7.61
N ILE A 34 -2.28 -20.21 6.76
CA ILE A 34 -2.00 -20.16 5.33
C ILE A 34 -1.42 -18.78 5.02
N VAL A 35 -0.17 -18.74 4.57
CA VAL A 35 0.49 -17.53 4.11
C VAL A 35 0.45 -17.47 2.59
N ASP A 36 -0.14 -16.41 2.02
CA ASP A 36 -0.21 -16.26 0.57
C ASP A 36 -0.06 -14.79 0.14
N SER A 37 0.24 -14.59 -1.12
CA SER A 37 0.40 -13.28 -1.72
C SER A 37 -0.94 -12.60 -2.02
N TRP A 38 -0.97 -11.27 -1.93
CA TRP A 38 -2.09 -10.44 -2.38
C TRP A 38 -2.57 -10.76 -3.79
N ASN A 39 -1.70 -11.18 -4.68
CA ASN A 39 -2.07 -11.58 -6.04
C ASN A 39 -3.08 -12.73 -6.07
N ASN A 40 -3.08 -13.54 -5.03
CA ASN A 40 -3.95 -14.71 -4.88
C ASN A 40 -5.22 -14.44 -4.07
N ILE A 41 -5.46 -13.21 -3.58
CA ILE A 41 -6.58 -12.88 -2.68
C ILE A 41 -7.94 -13.38 -3.16
N LYS A 42 -8.16 -13.46 -4.47
CA LYS A 42 -9.42 -13.96 -5.04
C LYS A 42 -9.75 -15.38 -4.64
N LYS A 43 -8.75 -16.25 -4.40
CA LYS A 43 -8.95 -17.63 -4.01
C LYS A 43 -9.69 -17.74 -2.68
N TYR A 44 -9.56 -16.74 -1.83
CA TYR A 44 -10.09 -16.71 -0.48
C TYR A 44 -11.43 -15.97 -0.36
N ALA A 45 -11.98 -15.49 -1.47
CA ALA A 45 -13.20 -14.68 -1.46
C ALA A 45 -14.44 -15.40 -0.90
N ASP A 46 -14.46 -16.72 -0.93
CA ASP A 46 -15.57 -17.55 -0.44
C ASP A 46 -15.28 -18.22 0.91
N VAL A 47 -14.12 -17.97 1.50
CA VAL A 47 -13.75 -18.44 2.86
C VAL A 47 -14.64 -17.73 3.90
N ARG A 48 -15.02 -18.48 4.94
CA ARG A 48 -15.91 -18.03 6.02
C ARG A 48 -15.32 -18.40 7.37
N ASN A 49 -15.73 -17.67 8.42
CA ASN A 49 -15.38 -17.97 9.79
C ASN A 49 -13.88 -18.14 10.04
N SER A 50 -13.09 -17.28 9.42
CA SER A 50 -11.63 -17.27 9.52
C SER A 50 -11.14 -15.89 9.92
N PHE A 51 -9.92 -15.82 10.44
CA PHE A 51 -9.24 -14.57 10.75
C PHE A 51 -8.22 -14.26 9.66
N PHE A 52 -8.26 -13.06 9.10
CA PHE A 52 -7.36 -12.60 8.04
C PHE A 52 -6.42 -11.51 8.54
N ILE A 53 -5.12 -11.68 8.31
CA ILE A 53 -4.11 -10.65 8.50
C ILE A 53 -3.68 -10.15 7.12
N PHE A 54 -4.02 -8.92 6.81
CA PHE A 54 -3.65 -8.24 5.56
C PHE A 54 -2.41 -7.37 5.78
N ASP A 55 -1.25 -7.86 5.37
CA ASP A 55 0.04 -7.26 5.63
C ASP A 55 0.56 -6.43 4.44
N GLU A 56 1.15 -5.28 4.74
CA GLU A 56 1.90 -4.38 3.83
C GLU A 56 1.16 -3.90 2.58
N GLN A 57 -0.16 -3.88 2.55
CA GLN A 57 -0.88 -3.36 1.40
C GLN A 57 -1.90 -2.29 1.77
N ARG A 58 -1.99 -1.31 0.90
CA ARG A 58 -3.11 -0.35 0.90
C ARG A 58 -4.23 -0.90 0.04
N VAL A 59 -5.36 -1.17 0.66
CA VAL A 59 -6.58 -1.54 -0.08
C VAL A 59 -7.24 -0.25 -0.57
N ILE A 60 -6.76 0.27 -1.70
CA ILE A 60 -7.20 1.55 -2.27
C ILE A 60 -7.90 1.39 -3.62
N GLY A 61 -8.70 2.40 -3.99
CA GLY A 61 -9.39 2.41 -5.28
C GLY A 61 -10.61 1.50 -5.35
N SER A 62 -10.81 0.81 -6.49
CA SER A 62 -11.96 -0.05 -6.76
C SER A 62 -11.59 -1.30 -7.57
N GLY A 63 -10.32 -1.64 -7.59
CA GLY A 63 -9.78 -2.76 -8.35
C GLY A 63 -10.21 -4.13 -7.83
N THR A 64 -9.68 -5.17 -8.45
CA THR A 64 -10.04 -6.55 -8.16
C THR A 64 -9.69 -6.97 -6.73
N TRP A 65 -8.58 -6.49 -6.19
CA TRP A 65 -8.17 -6.75 -4.82
C TRP A 65 -9.14 -6.16 -3.81
N VAL A 66 -9.59 -4.92 -4.04
CA VAL A 66 -10.60 -4.27 -3.19
C VAL A 66 -11.90 -5.05 -3.18
N LYS A 67 -12.36 -5.53 -4.33
CA LYS A 67 -13.59 -6.34 -4.44
C LYS A 67 -13.46 -7.66 -3.66
N ALA A 68 -12.31 -8.33 -3.78
CA ALA A 68 -12.04 -9.57 -3.04
C ALA A 68 -11.94 -9.30 -1.53
N PHE A 69 -11.20 -8.26 -1.12
CA PHE A 69 -11.12 -7.84 0.28
C PHE A 69 -12.50 -7.57 0.89
N LEU A 70 -13.35 -6.78 0.23
CA LEU A 70 -14.70 -6.48 0.72
C LEU A 70 -15.57 -7.73 0.86
N LYS A 71 -15.40 -8.72 -0.04
CA LYS A 71 -16.12 -9.99 0.04
C LYS A 71 -15.64 -10.83 1.22
N ILE A 72 -14.33 -10.90 1.46
CA ILE A 72 -13.72 -11.58 2.61
C ILE A 72 -14.16 -10.91 3.91
N ALA A 73 -14.00 -9.60 4.01
CA ALA A 73 -14.29 -8.84 5.23
C ALA A 73 -15.75 -8.94 5.69
N LYS A 74 -16.69 -9.20 4.78
CA LYS A 74 -18.11 -9.37 5.10
C LYS A 74 -18.43 -10.59 5.96
N SER A 75 -17.60 -11.63 5.91
CA SER A 75 -17.90 -12.94 6.50
C SER A 75 -16.77 -13.50 7.36
N ASN A 76 -15.76 -12.71 7.63
CA ASN A 76 -14.59 -13.08 8.38
C ASN A 76 -14.15 -11.93 9.30
N GLU A 77 -13.40 -12.25 10.32
CA GLU A 77 -12.67 -11.28 11.12
C GLU A 77 -11.36 -10.91 10.38
N TRP A 78 -10.92 -9.67 10.55
CA TRP A 78 -9.73 -9.23 9.83
C TRP A 78 -9.02 -8.06 10.50
N ILE A 79 -7.72 -7.96 10.23
CA ILE A 79 -6.87 -6.83 10.56
C ILE A 79 -6.07 -6.43 9.32
N LEU A 80 -5.84 -5.14 9.14
CA LEU A 80 -5.01 -4.59 8.07
C LEU A 80 -3.78 -3.92 8.68
N LEU A 81 -2.60 -4.41 8.36
CA LEU A 81 -1.32 -3.87 8.80
C LEU A 81 -0.73 -2.99 7.69
N SER A 82 -0.41 -1.75 8.00
CA SER A 82 0.20 -0.82 7.04
C SER A 82 0.93 0.30 7.76
N ALA A 83 2.13 0.62 7.31
CA ALA A 83 2.86 1.81 7.74
C ALA A 83 2.25 3.09 7.13
N THR A 84 1.53 2.98 6.01
CA THR A 84 0.92 4.09 5.27
C THR A 84 -0.52 3.76 4.91
N PRO A 85 -1.46 3.84 5.85
CA PRO A 85 -2.84 3.38 5.65
C PRO A 85 -3.62 4.18 4.60
N GLY A 86 -3.23 5.42 4.32
CA GLY A 86 -3.81 6.24 3.26
C GLY A 86 -3.33 7.68 3.32
N ASP A 87 -3.15 8.31 2.16
CA ASP A 87 -2.74 9.72 2.02
C ASP A 87 -3.96 10.64 1.85
N THR A 88 -5.03 10.10 1.29
CA THR A 88 -6.27 10.83 1.03
C THR A 88 -7.47 10.12 1.63
N TRP A 89 -8.57 10.84 1.84
CA TRP A 89 -9.80 10.23 2.34
C TRP A 89 -10.38 9.15 1.41
N GLN A 90 -10.08 9.22 0.12
CA GLN A 90 -10.50 8.17 -0.82
C GLN A 90 -9.82 6.82 -0.56
N ASP A 91 -8.62 6.83 0.00
CA ASP A 91 -7.87 5.61 0.28
C ASP A 91 -8.52 4.79 1.41
N TYR A 92 -9.23 5.47 2.31
CA TYR A 92 -9.98 4.83 3.40
C TYR A 92 -11.33 4.24 2.98
N ILE A 93 -11.85 4.55 1.78
CA ILE A 93 -13.21 4.12 1.37
C ILE A 93 -13.41 2.61 1.50
N PRO A 94 -12.51 1.72 1.02
CA PRO A 94 -12.72 0.29 1.15
C PRO A 94 -12.79 -0.17 2.62
N VAL A 95 -11.92 0.38 3.45
CA VAL A 95 -11.87 0.06 4.90
C VAL A 95 -13.13 0.57 5.60
N PHE A 96 -13.61 1.76 5.26
CA PHE A 96 -14.86 2.29 5.81
C PHE A 96 -16.08 1.47 5.40
N ILE A 97 -16.12 0.98 4.16
CA ILE A 97 -17.18 0.06 3.70
C ILE A 97 -17.09 -1.28 4.43
N ALA A 98 -15.89 -1.84 4.60
CA ALA A 98 -15.67 -3.10 5.30
C ALA A 98 -16.12 -3.03 6.77
N ASN A 99 -15.97 -1.86 7.42
CA ASN A 99 -16.46 -1.59 8.79
C ASN A 99 -17.95 -1.19 8.82
N GLY A 100 -18.66 -1.16 7.71
CA GLY A 100 -20.09 -0.85 7.65
C GLY A 100 -20.45 0.63 7.81
N PHE A 101 -19.49 1.55 7.76
CA PHE A 101 -19.74 3.00 7.87
C PHE A 101 -20.45 3.57 6.63
N TYR A 102 -20.24 2.96 5.48
CA TYR A 102 -20.89 3.28 4.21
C TYR A 102 -21.27 2.00 3.48
N LYS A 103 -22.39 2.04 2.77
CA LYS A 103 -22.83 0.90 1.94
C LYS A 103 -21.95 0.68 0.72
N ASN A 104 -21.45 1.78 0.14
CA ASN A 104 -20.64 1.75 -1.08
C ASN A 104 -19.88 3.06 -1.28
N ARG A 105 -18.99 3.06 -2.30
CA ARG A 105 -18.21 4.23 -2.67
C ARG A 105 -19.05 5.46 -3.05
N SER A 106 -20.18 5.26 -3.70
CA SER A 106 -21.04 6.36 -4.17
C SER A 106 -21.68 7.10 -3.00
N GLU A 107 -22.04 6.40 -1.95
CA GLU A 107 -22.55 7.02 -0.71
C GLU A 107 -21.50 7.91 -0.07
N PHE A 108 -20.27 7.41 0.10
CA PHE A 108 -19.16 8.21 0.61
C PHE A 108 -18.91 9.46 -0.23
N ILE A 109 -18.85 9.31 -1.56
CA ILE A 109 -18.60 10.42 -2.49
C ILE A 109 -19.69 11.49 -2.34
N ARG A 110 -20.95 11.09 -2.32
CA ARG A 110 -22.08 12.00 -2.17
C ARG A 110 -22.04 12.82 -0.88
N GLU A 111 -21.57 12.21 0.21
CA GLU A 111 -21.53 12.84 1.54
C GLU A 111 -20.30 13.71 1.75
N HIS A 112 -19.19 13.38 1.10
CA HIS A 112 -17.89 13.94 1.49
C HIS A 112 -17.08 14.58 0.37
N VAL A 113 -17.47 14.43 -0.90
CA VAL A 113 -16.62 14.88 -2.01
C VAL A 113 -17.30 15.98 -2.82
N ILE A 114 -16.59 17.08 -3.02
CA ILE A 114 -16.96 18.11 -3.99
C ILE A 114 -15.97 18.04 -5.13
N TYR A 115 -16.50 17.91 -6.34
CA TYR A 115 -15.71 17.91 -7.56
C TYR A 115 -15.53 19.31 -8.13
N SER A 116 -14.38 19.57 -8.72
CA SER A 116 -14.09 20.81 -9.43
C SER A 116 -15.00 20.97 -10.65
N ARG A 117 -15.62 22.14 -10.76
CA ARG A 117 -16.45 22.50 -11.92
C ARG A 117 -15.64 22.92 -13.14
N PHE A 118 -14.34 23.20 -12.95
CA PHE A 118 -13.46 23.72 -14.00
C PHE A 118 -12.61 22.63 -14.65
N SER A 119 -12.69 21.40 -14.20
CA SER A 119 -11.89 20.30 -14.73
C SER A 119 -12.66 19.49 -15.75
N LYS A 120 -12.02 19.17 -16.88
CA LYS A 120 -12.57 18.29 -17.93
C LYS A 120 -12.83 16.86 -17.43
N PHE A 121 -12.05 16.41 -16.45
CA PHE A 121 -12.20 15.10 -15.82
C PHE A 121 -12.58 15.25 -14.35
N PRO A 122 -13.27 14.27 -13.74
CA PRO A 122 -13.63 14.32 -12.33
C PRO A 122 -12.39 14.49 -11.44
N LYS A 123 -12.16 15.72 -11.00
CA LYS A 123 -11.07 16.08 -10.07
C LYS A 123 -11.70 16.54 -8.77
N ILE A 124 -11.29 15.96 -7.66
CA ILE A 124 -11.74 16.41 -6.34
C ILE A 124 -11.20 17.81 -6.10
N ASP A 125 -12.10 18.72 -5.75
CA ASP A 125 -11.81 20.06 -5.31
C ASP A 125 -11.50 20.05 -3.80
N ARG A 126 -12.45 19.52 -3.02
CA ARG A 126 -12.31 19.43 -1.57
C ARG A 126 -13.17 18.34 -0.96
N TYR A 127 -12.83 17.99 0.28
CA TYR A 127 -13.66 17.16 1.12
C TYR A 127 -14.50 18.00 2.08
N ILE A 128 -15.73 17.56 2.32
CA ILE A 128 -16.64 18.17 3.30
C ILE A 128 -16.95 17.18 4.43
N ASN A 129 -17.47 17.65 5.55
CA ASN A 129 -17.78 16.84 6.74
C ASN A 129 -16.55 16.07 7.24
N THR A 130 -15.35 16.64 7.11
CA THR A 130 -14.08 16.00 7.48
C THR A 130 -13.98 15.63 8.95
N GLY A 131 -14.66 16.36 9.83
CA GLY A 131 -14.74 15.99 11.25
C GLY A 131 -15.36 14.61 11.49
N ARG A 132 -16.36 14.20 10.67
CA ARG A 132 -16.89 12.84 10.71
C ARG A 132 -15.85 11.83 10.24
N LEU A 133 -15.15 12.10 9.14
CA LEU A 133 -14.11 11.22 8.60
C LEU A 133 -12.97 10.99 9.60
N ILE A 134 -12.54 12.05 10.29
CA ILE A 134 -11.52 11.97 11.35
C ILE A 134 -12.00 11.04 12.48
N ARG A 135 -13.24 11.20 12.97
CA ARG A 135 -13.79 10.33 14.03
C ARG A 135 -13.85 8.86 13.58
N LEU A 136 -14.35 8.60 12.37
CA LEU A 136 -14.43 7.24 11.82
C LEU A 136 -13.06 6.60 11.67
N ARG A 137 -12.07 7.34 11.11
CA ARG A 137 -10.70 6.85 11.04
C ARG A 137 -10.12 6.51 12.41
N ASN A 138 -10.28 7.41 13.38
CA ASN A 138 -9.73 7.23 14.72
C ASN A 138 -10.41 6.08 15.49
N SER A 139 -11.64 5.69 15.13
CA SER A 139 -12.31 4.54 15.75
C SER A 139 -11.81 3.18 15.28
N ILE A 140 -11.10 3.14 14.15
CA ILE A 140 -10.60 1.89 13.55
C ILE A 140 -9.07 1.84 13.43
N LEU A 141 -8.40 2.99 13.51
CA LEU A 141 -6.95 3.08 13.39
C LEU A 141 -6.29 2.96 14.74
N VAL A 142 -5.52 1.91 14.93
CA VAL A 142 -4.63 1.75 16.07
C VAL A 142 -3.24 2.18 15.67
N ASN A 143 -2.73 3.24 16.29
CA ASN A 143 -1.35 3.66 16.12
C ASN A 143 -0.45 2.81 17.02
N MET A 144 0.54 2.16 16.45
CA MET A 144 1.57 1.49 17.24
C MET A 144 2.68 2.49 17.53
N ASP A 145 3.00 2.69 18.81
CA ASP A 145 4.08 3.56 19.25
C ASP A 145 5.43 2.91 18.95
N PHE A 146 5.82 2.98 17.69
CA PHE A 146 7.13 2.53 17.26
C PHE A 146 8.11 3.70 17.29
N LYS A 147 9.00 3.71 18.30
CA LYS A 147 10.13 4.64 18.33
C LYS A 147 11.29 4.05 17.55
N ARG A 148 11.68 4.66 16.45
CA ARG A 148 12.89 4.29 15.74
C ARG A 148 14.09 4.43 16.70
N GLN A 149 14.87 3.37 16.83
CA GLN A 149 16.14 3.40 17.59
C GLN A 149 17.28 4.03 16.78
N THR A 150 17.06 4.26 15.50
CA THR A 150 18.03 4.85 14.57
C THR A 150 17.69 6.27 14.22
N VAL A 151 18.68 7.14 14.19
CA VAL A 151 18.58 8.52 13.67
C VAL A 151 18.99 8.49 12.20
N SER A 152 18.14 9.03 11.32
CA SER A 152 18.50 9.21 9.92
C SER A 152 19.39 10.43 9.78
N HIS A 153 20.61 10.26 9.30
CA HIS A 153 21.43 11.36 8.82
C HIS A 153 21.17 11.57 7.33
N HIS A 154 20.80 12.77 6.96
CA HIS A 154 20.69 13.20 5.57
C HIS A 154 21.90 14.09 5.28
N GLU A 155 22.66 13.71 4.28
CA GLU A 155 23.77 14.50 3.77
C GLU A 155 23.49 14.83 2.31
N ASP A 156 23.51 16.12 1.99
CA ASP A 156 23.38 16.60 0.62
C ASP A 156 24.75 16.63 -0.03
N ILE A 157 25.01 15.71 -0.94
CA ILE A 157 26.25 15.63 -1.70
C ILE A 157 26.07 16.40 -3.01
N TYR A 158 26.75 17.52 -3.14
CA TYR A 158 26.77 18.30 -4.37
C TYR A 158 27.87 17.79 -5.30
N VAL A 159 27.47 17.20 -6.41
CA VAL A 159 28.38 16.70 -7.42
C VAL A 159 28.46 17.68 -8.59
N LYS A 160 29.68 18.03 -9.01
CA LYS A 160 29.88 18.77 -10.25
C LYS A 160 29.66 17.84 -11.43
N TYR A 161 28.82 18.24 -12.36
CA TYR A 161 28.53 17.47 -13.57
C TYR A 161 28.56 18.37 -14.80
N ASP A 162 28.76 17.81 -15.98
CA ASP A 162 28.68 18.52 -17.25
C ASP A 162 27.22 18.74 -17.66
N ILE A 163 26.79 20.00 -17.57
CA ILE A 163 25.42 20.41 -17.89
C ILE A 163 25.09 20.14 -19.37
N SER A 164 26.06 20.19 -20.27
CA SER A 164 25.86 19.96 -21.70
C SER A 164 25.58 18.48 -21.98
N GLU A 165 26.32 17.59 -21.38
CA GLU A 165 26.10 16.14 -21.49
C GLU A 165 24.79 15.70 -20.84
N TYR A 166 24.48 16.25 -19.64
CA TYR A 166 23.18 16.00 -18.99
C TYR A 166 21.99 16.43 -19.87
N LYS A 167 22.08 17.63 -20.48
CA LYS A 167 21.07 18.12 -21.42
C LYS A 167 20.99 17.27 -22.68
N MET A 168 22.11 16.74 -23.16
CA MET A 168 22.15 15.84 -24.32
C MET A 168 21.42 14.54 -24.02
N ALA A 169 21.66 13.92 -22.87
CA ALA A 169 20.93 12.74 -22.42
C ALA A 169 19.43 13.01 -22.25
N GLY A 170 19.07 14.06 -21.51
CA GLY A 170 17.68 14.37 -21.18
C GLY A 170 16.86 14.85 -22.37
N LYS A 171 17.39 15.78 -23.17
CA LYS A 171 16.66 16.44 -24.27
C LYS A 171 16.76 15.70 -25.58
N ASN A 172 17.97 15.27 -25.95
CA ASN A 172 18.24 14.64 -27.22
C ASN A 172 18.11 13.12 -27.18
N ARG A 173 17.87 12.55 -26.00
CA ARG A 173 17.79 11.10 -25.81
C ARG A 173 19.04 10.36 -26.31
N TRP A 174 20.22 10.94 -26.06
CA TRP A 174 21.51 10.40 -26.47
C TRP A 174 22.30 9.91 -25.25
N ASN A 175 22.79 8.66 -25.33
CA ASN A 175 23.64 8.08 -24.29
C ASN A 175 25.12 8.43 -24.59
N PRO A 176 25.74 9.35 -23.84
CA PRO A 176 27.09 9.78 -24.13
C PRO A 176 28.16 8.71 -23.85
N TYR A 177 27.84 7.73 -22.99
CA TYR A 177 28.75 6.65 -22.64
C TYR A 177 28.80 5.55 -23.71
N LYS A 178 27.63 5.19 -24.26
CA LYS A 178 27.50 4.17 -25.25
C LYS A 178 27.57 4.70 -26.69
N GLN A 179 27.49 6.02 -26.86
CA GLN A 179 27.43 6.69 -28.18
C GLN A 179 26.25 6.21 -29.04
N GLU A 180 25.08 6.02 -28.41
CA GLU A 180 23.86 5.52 -29.08
C GLU A 180 22.59 6.22 -28.52
N PRO A 181 21.46 6.21 -29.27
CA PRO A 181 20.21 6.74 -28.81
C PRO A 181 19.66 5.98 -27.58
N ILE A 182 19.11 6.69 -26.60
CA ILE A 182 18.43 6.11 -25.44
C ILE A 182 17.06 5.58 -25.87
N ILE A 183 16.84 4.28 -25.70
CA ILE A 183 15.68 3.56 -26.25
C ILE A 183 14.49 3.61 -25.28
N ASN A 184 14.74 3.61 -23.98
CA ASN A 184 13.68 3.50 -22.95
C ASN A 184 13.91 4.41 -21.75
N ALA A 185 12.84 4.55 -20.93
CA ALA A 185 12.87 5.42 -19.76
C ALA A 185 13.82 4.93 -18.64
N ALA A 186 14.00 3.63 -18.50
CA ALA A 186 14.89 3.07 -17.48
C ALA A 186 16.36 3.39 -17.81
N GLU A 187 16.74 3.30 -19.07
CA GLU A 187 18.08 3.70 -19.54
C GLU A 187 18.30 5.20 -19.36
N LEU A 188 17.29 6.04 -19.66
CA LEU A 188 17.36 7.48 -19.41
C LEU A 188 17.61 7.78 -17.93
N CYS A 189 16.86 7.16 -17.04
CA CYS A 189 17.06 7.32 -15.59
C CYS A 189 18.46 6.90 -15.17
N TYR A 190 18.95 5.76 -15.69
CA TYR A 190 20.28 5.26 -15.38
C TYR A 190 21.38 6.24 -15.85
N VAL A 191 21.29 6.72 -17.07
CA VAL A 191 22.25 7.70 -17.61
C VAL A 191 22.23 9.00 -16.83
N CYS A 192 21.03 9.50 -16.46
CA CYS A 192 20.91 10.73 -15.67
C CYS A 192 21.40 10.58 -14.21
N LEU A 193 21.44 9.37 -13.67
CA LEU A 193 21.98 9.09 -12.33
C LEU A 193 23.52 8.98 -12.31
N LEU A 194 24.17 8.86 -13.47
CA LEU A 194 25.62 8.82 -13.58
C LEU A 194 26.25 10.23 -13.66
N TYR A 195 25.42 11.27 -13.76
CA TYR A 195 25.79 12.66 -13.69
C TYR A 195 25.38 13.25 -12.33
#